data_a1cf02bf3207f34e4cbac861e1bdeb92
#
_entry.id   a1cf02bf3207f34e4cbac861e1bdeb92
#
_cell.length_a   1.000
_cell.length_b   1.000
_cell.length_c   1.000
_cell.angle_alpha   90.00
_cell.angle_beta   90.00
_cell.angle_gamma   90.00
#
_symmetry.space_group_name_H-M   'P 1'
#
loop_
_entity.id
_entity.type
_entity.pdbx_description
1 polymer ?
#
loop_
_entity_poly.entity_id
_entity_poly.type
_entity_poly.pdbx_seq_one_letter_code
_entity_poly.pdbx_strand_id
1 'polypeptide(L)' 'MKWVTAAHTLDDYRLHLTFNDGSKRIFECLPLIEKYQFFAPLRNKDVFNRFDLDGWTVCWLGGTIDIAPEHLYELGVAA' A
#
# COMPACT_ATOMS: atom_id res chain seq x y z
N MET A 1 -1.47 -17.37 5.41
CA MET A 1 -2.21 -16.21 4.95
C MET A 1 -1.45 -14.95 5.31
N LYS A 2 -1.29 -14.03 4.38
CA LYS A 2 -0.51 -12.81 4.60
C LYS A 2 -1.42 -11.62 4.89
N TRP A 3 -1.06 -10.83 5.89
CA TRP A 3 -1.69 -9.52 6.10
C TRP A 3 -0.63 -8.51 6.55
N VAL A 4 -0.95 -7.23 6.41
CA VAL A 4 -0.04 -6.12 6.74
C VAL A 4 -0.23 -5.76 8.21
N THR A 5 0.86 -5.72 8.97
CA THR A 5 0.83 -5.37 10.39
C THR A 5 1.31 -3.95 10.65
N ALA A 6 2.12 -3.40 9.76
CA ALA A 6 2.63 -2.03 9.87
C ALA A 6 2.98 -1.49 8.49
N ALA A 7 2.89 -0.19 8.34
CA ALA A 7 3.21 0.47 7.07
C ALA A 7 3.63 1.91 7.32
N HIS A 8 4.43 2.45 6.41
CA HIS A 8 4.65 3.88 6.31
C HIS A 8 4.95 4.25 4.86
N THR A 9 4.63 5.50 4.52
CA THR A 9 4.84 5.99 3.17
C THR A 9 6.27 6.47 2.98
N LEU A 10 6.77 6.29 1.76
CA LEU A 10 8.07 6.79 1.32
C LEU A 10 7.84 7.76 0.16
N ASP A 11 8.91 8.42 -0.27
CA ASP A 11 8.85 9.30 -1.44
C ASP A 11 8.46 8.50 -2.69
N ASP A 12 7.97 9.22 -3.70
CA ASP A 12 7.61 8.65 -5.01
C ASP A 12 6.51 7.61 -4.94
N TYR A 13 5.54 7.79 -4.02
CA TYR A 13 4.38 6.90 -3.89
C TYR A 13 4.76 5.46 -3.58
N ARG A 14 5.78 5.27 -2.76
CA ARG A 14 6.18 3.94 -2.30
C ARG A 14 5.70 3.70 -0.88
N LEU A 15 5.45 2.44 -0.57
CA LEU A 15 5.05 2.00 0.77
C LEU A 15 6.09 1.04 1.31
N HIS A 16 6.50 1.25 2.55
CA HIS A 16 7.27 0.26 3.30
C HIS A 16 6.28 -0.53 4.15
N LEU A 17 6.25 -1.84 3.96
CA LEU A 17 5.24 -2.71 4.55
C LEU A 17 5.90 -3.79 5.40
N THR A 18 5.31 -4.06 6.56
CA THR A 18 5.67 -5.21 7.38
C THR A 18 4.48 -6.16 7.40
N PHE A 19 4.74 -7.44 7.22
CA PHE A 19 3.70 -8.47 7.16
C PHE A 19 3.67 -9.28 8.46
N ASN A 20 2.62 -10.07 8.63
CA ASN A 20 2.38 -10.85 9.84
C ASN A 20 3.48 -11.89 10.14
N ASP A 21 4.26 -12.28 9.15
CA ASP A 21 5.39 -13.19 9.33
C ASP A 21 6.72 -12.46 9.62
N GLY A 22 6.67 -11.14 9.79
CA GLY A 22 7.83 -10.31 10.04
C GLY A 22 8.59 -9.87 8.79
N SER A 23 8.21 -10.36 7.63
CA SER A 23 8.87 -9.96 6.39
C SER A 23 8.50 -8.53 6.02
N LYS A 24 9.39 -7.87 5.27
CA LYS A 24 9.22 -6.47 4.87
C LYS A 24 9.34 -6.35 3.37
N ARG A 25 8.53 -5.45 2.79
CA ARG A 25 8.52 -5.17 1.36
C ARG A 25 8.41 -3.67 1.11
N ILE A 26 8.98 -3.24 -0.01
CA ILE A 26 8.71 -1.90 -0.56
C ILE A 26 7.86 -2.09 -1.79
N PHE A 27 6.71 -1.46 -1.82
CA PHE A 27 5.75 -1.56 -2.92
C PHE A 27 5.62 -0.21 -3.60
N GLU A 28 5.74 -0.18 -4.93
CA GLU A 28 5.59 1.04 -5.71
C GLU A 28 4.15 1.19 -6.16
N CYS A 29 3.47 2.21 -5.65
CA CYS A 29 2.08 2.48 -6.02
C CYS A 29 1.97 3.31 -7.30
N LEU A 30 3.02 3.99 -7.72
CA LEU A 30 2.95 4.90 -8.87
C LEU A 30 2.45 4.23 -10.14
N PRO A 31 2.90 3.02 -10.52
CA PRO A 31 2.36 2.35 -11.70
C PRO A 31 0.85 2.14 -11.65
N LEU A 32 0.30 1.82 -10.46
CA LEU A 32 -1.15 1.65 -10.30
C LEU A 32 -1.87 2.99 -10.45
N ILE A 33 -1.31 4.05 -9.87
CA ILE A 33 -1.89 5.38 -9.92
C ILE A 33 -1.94 5.89 -11.36
N GLU A 34 -0.91 5.59 -12.15
CA GLU A 34 -0.84 6.03 -13.54
C GLU A 34 -1.72 5.19 -14.46
N LYS A 35 -1.86 3.90 -14.16
CA LYS A 35 -2.53 2.97 -15.06
C LYS A 35 -4.03 2.88 -14.80
N TYR A 36 -4.47 2.94 -13.54
CA TYR A 36 -5.85 2.67 -13.17
C TYR A 36 -6.53 3.90 -12.59
N GLN A 37 -7.67 4.26 -13.17
CA GLN A 37 -8.50 5.37 -12.69
C GLN A 37 -8.91 5.16 -11.24
N PHE A 38 -9.11 3.92 -10.83
CA PHE A 38 -9.49 3.57 -9.47
C PHE A 38 -8.51 4.14 -8.44
N PHE A 39 -7.23 4.17 -8.76
CA PHE A 39 -6.17 4.65 -7.86
C PHE A 39 -5.84 6.14 -8.05
N ALA A 40 -6.50 6.82 -8.97
CA ALA A 40 -6.20 8.22 -9.28
C ALA A 40 -6.22 9.17 -8.06
N PRO A 41 -7.13 9.00 -7.07
CA PRO A 41 -7.13 9.88 -5.89
C PRO A 41 -5.81 9.85 -5.12
N LEU A 42 -5.04 8.77 -5.19
CA LEU A 42 -3.76 8.65 -4.50
C LEU A 42 -2.67 9.52 -5.11
N ARG A 43 -2.90 10.10 -6.28
CA ARG A 43 -1.98 11.06 -6.88
C ARG A 43 -1.80 12.29 -6.00
N ASN A 44 -2.82 12.65 -5.23
CA ASN A 44 -2.72 13.67 -4.20
C ASN A 44 -1.91 13.09 -3.04
N LYS A 45 -0.73 13.66 -2.78
CA LYS A 45 0.18 13.16 -1.75
C LYS A 45 -0.41 13.20 -0.35
N ASP A 46 -1.25 14.18 -0.06
CA ASP A 46 -1.91 14.26 1.23
C ASP A 46 -2.87 13.06 1.42
N VAL A 47 -3.57 12.67 0.37
CA VAL A 47 -4.43 11.50 0.41
C VAL A 47 -3.58 10.23 0.57
N PHE A 48 -2.53 10.11 -0.22
CA PHE A 48 -1.64 8.95 -0.17
C PHE A 48 -1.05 8.76 1.23
N ASN A 49 -0.62 9.86 1.87
CA ASN A 49 0.01 9.80 3.18
C ASN A 49 -0.97 9.55 4.32
N ARG A 50 -2.28 9.65 4.07
CA ARG A 50 -3.33 9.39 5.06
C ARG A 50 -3.92 8.00 4.90
N PHE A 51 -3.06 7.01 4.77
CA PHE A 51 -3.51 5.63 4.73
C PHE A 51 -3.94 5.15 6.12
N ASP A 52 -4.73 4.09 6.12
CA ASP A 52 -5.09 3.35 7.33
C ASP A 52 -4.77 1.88 7.15
N LEU A 53 -4.72 1.17 8.26
CA LEU A 53 -4.66 -0.29 8.27
C LEU A 53 -6.00 -0.79 8.78
N ASP A 54 -6.65 -1.65 8.02
CA ASP A 54 -7.97 -2.18 8.38
C ASP A 54 -7.90 -3.52 9.12
N GLY A 55 -6.71 -3.89 9.60
CA GLY A 55 -6.46 -5.18 10.24
C GLY A 55 -6.10 -6.27 9.24
N TRP A 56 -6.09 -5.94 7.96
CA TRP A 56 -5.80 -6.87 6.87
C TRP A 56 -4.77 -6.29 5.89
N THR A 57 -5.02 -5.10 5.42
CA THR A 57 -4.16 -4.45 4.44
C THR A 57 -4.19 -2.93 4.62
N VAL A 58 -3.39 -2.25 3.82
CA VAL A 58 -3.39 -0.80 3.74
C VAL A 58 -4.57 -0.34 2.90
N CYS A 59 -5.23 0.73 3.33
CA CYS A 59 -6.37 1.29 2.63
C CYS A 59 -6.38 2.81 2.73
N TRP A 60 -7.20 3.43 1.91
CA TRP A 60 -7.36 4.88 1.83
C TRP A 60 -8.84 5.23 1.71
N LEU A 61 -9.17 6.47 2.11
CA LEU A 61 -10.51 7.03 1.96
C LEU A 61 -11.59 6.12 2.59
N GLY A 62 -11.36 5.72 3.84
CA GLY A 62 -12.32 4.92 4.58
C GLY A 62 -12.51 3.52 4.04
N GLY A 63 -11.49 2.98 3.37
CA GLY A 63 -11.56 1.64 2.81
C GLY A 63 -12.08 1.58 1.38
N THR A 64 -12.39 2.73 0.79
CA THR A 64 -12.83 2.79 -0.62
C THR A 64 -11.75 2.30 -1.58
N ILE A 65 -10.48 2.56 -1.23
CA ILE A 65 -9.33 2.13 -2.01
C ILE A 65 -8.50 1.21 -1.12
N ASP A 66 -8.17 0.04 -1.62
CA ASP A 66 -7.27 -0.89 -0.93
C ASP A 66 -6.49 -1.71 -1.94
N ILE A 67 -5.47 -2.42 -1.45
CA ILE A 67 -4.67 -3.33 -2.27
C ILE A 67 -4.54 -4.62 -1.45
N ALA A 68 -4.88 -5.75 -2.06
CA ALA A 68 -4.83 -7.04 -1.37
C ALA A 68 -3.42 -7.31 -0.82
N PRO A 69 -3.30 -7.83 0.41
CA PRO A 69 -1.98 -8.06 1.01
C PRO A 69 -1.13 -9.03 0.20
N GLU A 70 -1.72 -10.04 -0.42
CA GLU A 70 -0.98 -10.98 -1.28
C GLU A 70 -0.33 -10.26 -2.47
N HIS A 71 -1.05 -9.31 -3.05
CA HIS A 71 -0.56 -8.52 -4.17
C HIS A 71 0.65 -7.67 -3.74
N LEU A 72 0.53 -7.02 -2.58
CA LEU A 72 1.60 -6.22 -2.00
C LEU A 72 2.84 -7.07 -1.72
N TYR A 73 2.62 -8.27 -1.21
CA TYR A 73 3.72 -9.17 -0.87
C TYR A 73 4.42 -9.70 -2.11
N GLU A 74 3.67 -10.14 -3.10
CA GLU A 74 4.23 -10.77 -4.30
C GLU A 74 4.94 -9.78 -5.21
N LEU A 75 4.38 -8.58 -5.37
CA LEU A 75 4.94 -7.57 -6.26
C LEU A 75 5.86 -6.58 -5.56
N GLY A 76 5.89 -6.58 -4.24
CA GLY A 76 6.82 -5.77 -3.48
C GLY A 76 8.23 -6.33 -3.56
N VAL A 77 9.20 -5.45 -3.40
CA VAL A 77 10.62 -5.81 -3.37
C VAL A 77 11.03 -6.00 -1.92
N ALA A 78 11.83 -7.01 -1.63
CA ALA A 78 12.32 -7.26 -0.28
C ALA A 78 13.06 -6.01 0.25
N ALA A 79 12.70 -5.61 1.44
CA ALA A 79 13.27 -4.43 2.08
C ALA A 79 14.33 -4.80 3.12
#